data_79300bd06f8d96bb7ddddeaaaa7b83b6
#
_entry.id   79300bd06f8d96bb7ddddeaaaa7b83b6
#
_cell.length_a   1.000
_cell.length_b   1.000
_cell.length_c   1.000
_cell.angle_alpha   90.00
_cell.angle_beta   90.00
_cell.angle_gamma   90.00
#
_symmetry.space_group_name_H-M   'P 1'
#
loop_
_entity.id
_entity.type
_entity.pdbx_description
1 polymer ?
#
loop_
_entity_poly.entity_id
_entity_poly.type
_entity_poly.pdbx_seq_one_letter_code
_entity_poly.pdbx_strand_id
1 'polypeptide(L)'
;KIETTAIYSVAGMSTEFMVDITNANIEKMYELNGLHEVVVQKGNVGKTYNYALQLLKQGTDAVVYRARHGRDFVKGKGKNSNVERLYLDGIHSVPANKTLQAAGGHTQTWEYANRTDSYSGASEWFIGTKPKKDPDHPSIYWDTQIARVKFSKAEYKFNTQLPRISNLNQAGRKFGLAYSGNDLVRSEAAVSPSPNYSYFLIVTVDKSGTGYFSLYNLEDVNNALDRVGTGDVNLKTDTLADQCLKAFKIKGLVKEITSLQGYDIDDNLNIYISSEAHPDQTDIYSKPRKIVKIPWEATEASEWDIIRLDNSFKLNESGYATEFEGIQVNSEN
;
A
#
# COMPACT_ATOMS: atom_id res chain seq x y z
N LYS A 1 5.46 -6.73 16.70
CA LYS A 1 4.22 -5.96 16.82
C LYS A 1 3.73 -5.62 15.44
N ILE A 2 2.50 -5.95 15.13
CA ILE A 2 1.88 -5.65 13.85
C ILE A 2 0.78 -4.62 14.08
N GLU A 3 0.89 -3.54 13.35
CA GLU A 3 -0.11 -2.48 13.35
C GLU A 3 -0.92 -2.60 12.08
N THR A 4 -2.22 -2.76 12.23
CA THR A 4 -3.14 -2.76 11.10
C THR A 4 -3.91 -1.47 11.10
N THR A 5 -4.07 -0.92 9.92
CA THR A 5 -4.97 0.18 9.68
C THR A 5 -6.29 -0.42 9.26
N ALA A 6 -7.21 -0.50 10.21
CA ALA A 6 -8.60 -0.80 9.91
C ALA A 6 -9.35 0.50 9.80
N ILE A 7 -10.14 0.66 8.77
CA ILE A 7 -10.71 1.92 8.46
C ILE A 7 -12.22 1.85 8.43
N TYR A 8 -12.81 2.71 9.22
CA TYR A 8 -14.24 2.95 9.24
C TYR A 8 -14.55 4.14 8.37
N SER A 9 -15.29 3.92 7.30
CA SER A 9 -15.97 5.02 6.62
C SER A 9 -17.40 5.05 7.11
N VAL A 10 -17.66 5.99 7.98
CA VAL A 10 -19.00 6.22 8.44
C VAL A 10 -19.39 7.62 8.05
N ALA A 11 -20.67 7.85 7.74
CA ALA A 11 -21.22 9.16 7.49
C ALA A 11 -20.49 10.27 8.28
N GLY A 12 -19.31 10.64 7.79
CA GLY A 12 -18.53 11.72 8.31
C GLY A 12 -17.30 11.39 9.17
N MET A 13 -16.93 10.13 9.42
CA MET A 13 -15.80 9.78 10.29
C MET A 13 -14.98 8.64 9.73
N SER A 14 -13.65 8.74 9.79
CA SER A 14 -12.73 7.65 9.54
C SER A 14 -11.87 7.41 10.78
N THR A 15 -11.72 6.18 11.20
CA THR A 15 -10.96 5.79 12.39
C THR A 15 -9.89 4.79 12.02
N GLU A 16 -8.67 5.02 12.47
CA GLU A 16 -7.54 4.11 12.34
C GLU A 16 -7.37 3.31 13.63
N PHE A 17 -7.20 1.99 13.49
CA PHE A 17 -6.95 1.08 14.59
C PHE A 17 -5.57 0.44 14.45
N MET A 18 -4.86 0.38 15.58
CA MET A 18 -3.65 -0.42 15.69
C MET A 18 -3.96 -1.68 16.48
N VAL A 19 -3.62 -2.83 15.93
CA VAL A 19 -3.87 -4.15 16.54
C VAL A 19 -2.55 -4.86 16.79
N ASP A 20 -2.33 -5.30 18.00
CA ASP A 20 -1.28 -6.26 18.30
C ASP A 20 -1.77 -7.65 17.90
N ILE A 21 -1.14 -8.23 16.88
CA ILE A 21 -1.53 -9.55 16.35
C ILE A 21 -1.32 -10.64 17.40
N THR A 22 -0.28 -10.57 18.21
CA THR A 22 0.05 -11.58 19.21
C THR A 22 -1.08 -11.74 20.24
N ASN A 23 -1.70 -10.64 20.63
CA ASN A 23 -2.75 -10.61 21.65
C ASN A 23 -4.11 -10.17 21.09
N ALA A 24 -4.20 -9.80 19.81
CA ALA A 24 -5.38 -9.23 19.16
C ALA A 24 -6.01 -8.06 19.96
N ASN A 25 -5.17 -7.26 20.59
CA ASN A 25 -5.60 -6.12 21.39
C ASN A 25 -5.47 -4.81 20.63
N ILE A 26 -6.48 -3.97 20.73
CA ILE A 26 -6.38 -2.58 20.26
C ILE A 26 -5.68 -1.76 21.33
N GLU A 27 -4.47 -1.31 21.03
CA GLU A 27 -3.68 -0.48 21.93
C GLU A 27 -3.97 1.02 21.77
N LYS A 28 -4.21 1.44 20.55
CA LYS A 28 -4.42 2.85 20.23
C LYS A 28 -5.33 3.03 19.02
N MET A 29 -6.10 4.09 19.06
CA MET A 29 -7.02 4.48 18.00
C MET A 29 -6.79 5.94 17.66
N TYR A 30 -6.77 6.28 16.38
CA TYR A 30 -6.69 7.64 15.88
C TYR A 30 -7.93 7.93 15.05
N GLU A 31 -8.59 9.03 15.37
CA GLU A 31 -9.69 9.54 14.56
C GLU A 31 -9.18 10.50 13.50
N LEU A 32 -9.59 10.29 12.25
CA LEU A 32 -9.23 11.12 11.11
C LEU A 32 -10.37 12.10 10.80
N ASN A 33 -10.56 13.06 11.67
CA ASN A 33 -11.61 14.05 11.53
C ASN A 33 -11.53 14.82 10.21
N GLY A 34 -12.65 14.93 9.50
CA GLY A 34 -12.73 15.61 8.21
C GLY A 34 -12.18 14.84 7.02
N LEU A 35 -11.78 13.58 7.20
CA LEU A 35 -11.45 12.65 6.12
C LEU A 35 -12.60 11.67 5.86
N HIS A 36 -13.81 12.14 5.93
CA HIS A 36 -15.02 11.40 5.68
C HIS A 36 -15.30 11.23 4.18
N GLU A 37 -16.07 10.26 3.85
CA GLU A 37 -16.56 9.87 2.53
C GLU A 37 -15.73 8.79 1.81
N VAL A 38 -14.47 8.56 2.21
CA VAL A 38 -13.61 7.60 1.52
C VAL A 38 -12.77 6.81 2.50
N VAL A 39 -12.62 5.52 2.25
CA VAL A 39 -11.78 4.62 3.04
C VAL A 39 -10.31 5.05 2.97
N VAL A 40 -9.62 5.05 4.11
CA VAL A 40 -8.15 5.19 4.15
C VAL A 40 -7.51 3.88 3.71
N GLN A 41 -6.70 3.90 2.68
CA GLN A 41 -6.10 2.70 2.10
C GLN A 41 -4.85 2.23 2.86
N LYS A 42 -4.13 3.15 3.48
CA LYS A 42 -2.93 2.87 4.26
C LYS A 42 -2.70 3.97 5.27
N GLY A 43 -2.43 3.59 6.50
CA GLY A 43 -1.89 4.48 7.53
C GLY A 43 -0.41 4.22 7.77
N ASN A 44 0.28 5.21 8.30
CA ASN A 44 1.62 5.08 8.83
C ASN A 44 1.75 5.93 10.09
N VAL A 45 2.10 5.31 11.19
CA VAL A 45 2.28 5.97 12.48
C VAL A 45 3.78 6.16 12.73
N GLY A 46 4.21 7.40 12.60
CA GLY A 46 5.61 7.76 12.81
C GLY A 46 5.84 8.50 14.13
N LYS A 47 7.09 8.72 14.47
CA LYS A 47 7.47 9.47 15.68
C LYS A 47 7.06 10.95 15.61
N THR A 48 7.13 11.54 14.43
CA THR A 48 6.87 12.98 14.22
C THR A 48 5.51 13.23 13.57
N TYR A 49 5.16 12.38 12.62
CA TYR A 49 3.92 12.51 11.84
C TYR A 49 3.19 11.19 11.73
N ASN A 50 1.89 11.28 11.67
CA ASN A 50 1.01 10.22 11.19
C ASN A 50 0.57 10.55 9.77
N TYR A 51 0.45 9.53 8.94
CA TYR A 51 0.08 9.63 7.53
C TYR A 51 -1.17 8.80 7.26
N ALA A 52 -1.99 9.28 6.33
CA ALA A 52 -3.16 8.55 5.84
C ALA A 52 -3.27 8.71 4.32
N LEU A 53 -3.22 7.59 3.61
CA LEU A 53 -3.45 7.52 2.16
C LEU A 53 -4.94 7.28 1.92
N GLN A 54 -5.56 8.16 1.15
CA GLN A 54 -6.94 8.00 0.69
C GLN A 54 -7.03 8.07 -0.83
N LEU A 55 -8.13 7.55 -1.36
CA LEU A 55 -8.48 7.69 -2.77
C LEU A 55 -9.66 8.63 -2.91
N LEU A 56 -9.58 9.56 -3.84
CA LEU A 56 -10.64 10.51 -4.16
C LEU A 56 -11.13 10.29 -5.59
N LYS A 57 -12.17 11.00 -5.97
CA LYS A 57 -12.76 10.96 -7.33
C LYS A 57 -12.99 9.53 -7.83
N GLN A 58 -13.85 8.82 -7.13
CA GLN A 58 -14.23 7.43 -7.47
C GLN A 58 -13.04 6.44 -7.41
N GLY A 59 -12.11 6.69 -6.49
CA GLY A 59 -10.98 5.78 -6.28
C GLY A 59 -9.84 5.92 -7.30
N THR A 60 -9.73 7.06 -7.97
CA THR A 60 -8.71 7.26 -9.01
C THR A 60 -7.61 8.24 -8.66
N ASP A 61 -7.90 9.27 -7.87
CA ASP A 61 -6.86 10.18 -7.36
C ASP A 61 -6.33 9.63 -6.03
N ALA A 62 -5.03 9.65 -5.85
CA ALA A 62 -4.41 9.30 -4.57
C ALA A 62 -4.02 10.57 -3.82
N VAL A 63 -4.34 10.63 -2.53
CA VAL A 63 -3.96 11.73 -1.67
C VAL A 63 -3.42 11.20 -0.36
N VAL A 64 -2.27 11.73 0.06
CA VAL A 64 -1.68 11.42 1.35
C VAL A 64 -1.77 12.64 2.25
N TYR A 65 -2.44 12.47 3.37
CA TYR A 65 -2.50 13.48 4.42
C TYR A 65 -1.48 13.14 5.51
N ARG A 66 -0.90 14.17 6.12
CA ARG A 66 -0.14 14.01 7.35
C ARG A 66 -0.51 15.05 8.38
N ALA A 67 -0.50 14.63 9.63
CA ALA A 67 -0.59 15.51 10.79
C ALA A 67 0.52 15.15 11.79
N ARG A 68 0.85 16.06 12.70
CA ARG A 68 1.83 15.77 13.76
C ARG A 68 1.32 14.62 14.65
N HIS A 69 2.23 13.73 15.02
CA HIS A 69 1.92 12.63 15.94
C HIS A 69 1.25 13.16 17.22
N GLY A 70 0.21 12.47 17.67
CA GLY A 70 -0.59 12.88 18.84
C GLY A 70 -1.59 14.01 18.57
N ARG A 71 -1.79 14.41 17.31
CA ARG A 71 -2.81 15.35 16.88
C ARG A 71 -3.81 14.66 15.98
N ASP A 72 -5.08 15.04 16.12
CA ASP A 72 -6.12 14.58 15.21
C ASP A 72 -5.93 15.20 13.81
N PHE A 73 -6.41 14.49 12.80
CA PHE A 73 -6.42 15.00 11.44
C PHE A 73 -7.63 15.96 11.31
N VAL A 74 -7.36 17.25 11.30
CA VAL A 74 -8.39 18.27 11.08
C VAL A 74 -8.24 18.86 9.69
N LYS A 75 -9.08 18.45 8.77
CA LYS A 75 -9.17 18.98 7.41
C LYS A 75 -10.05 20.22 7.40
N GLY A 76 -9.50 21.35 7.82
CA GLY A 76 -10.16 22.65 7.74
C GLY A 76 -9.71 23.45 6.52
N LYS A 77 -10.33 24.63 6.35
CA LYS A 77 -9.86 25.63 5.36
C LYS A 77 -8.90 26.61 6.05
N GLY A 78 -7.78 26.93 5.39
CA GLY A 78 -6.84 27.95 5.86
C GLY A 78 -6.19 27.62 7.19
N LYS A 79 -6.20 28.56 8.13
CA LYS A 79 -5.55 28.42 9.45
C LYS A 79 -6.13 27.34 10.36
N ASN A 80 -7.30 26.81 10.04
CA ASN A 80 -7.98 25.80 10.82
C ASN A 80 -7.61 24.38 10.39
N SER A 81 -6.73 24.23 9.40
CA SER A 81 -6.21 22.92 8.98
C SER A 81 -4.88 22.65 9.65
N ASN A 82 -4.76 21.50 10.29
CA ASN A 82 -3.48 21.00 10.80
C ASN A 82 -2.88 19.90 9.90
N VAL A 83 -3.45 19.69 8.72
CA VAL A 83 -3.12 18.61 7.79
C VAL A 83 -2.36 19.17 6.60
N GLU A 84 -1.22 18.56 6.30
CA GLU A 84 -0.51 18.73 5.04
C GLU A 84 -0.88 17.61 4.09
N ARG A 85 -0.83 17.86 2.80
CA ARG A 85 -1.20 16.85 1.80
C ARG A 85 -0.21 16.77 0.64
N LEU A 86 -0.10 15.56 0.10
CA LEU A 86 0.49 15.25 -1.18
C LEU A 86 -0.59 14.69 -2.09
N TYR A 87 -0.74 15.22 -3.30
CA TYR A 87 -1.82 14.87 -4.22
C TYR A 87 -1.26 14.28 -5.52
N LEU A 88 -1.81 13.14 -5.95
CA LEU A 88 -1.48 12.49 -7.22
C LEU A 88 -2.77 12.36 -8.06
N ASP A 89 -2.80 13.04 -9.20
CA ASP A 89 -3.93 13.06 -10.11
C ASP A 89 -4.15 11.69 -10.77
N GLY A 90 -5.35 11.18 -10.70
CA GLY A 90 -5.77 9.96 -11.36
C GLY A 90 -6.41 10.21 -12.74
N ILE A 91 -6.99 9.15 -13.30
CA ILE A 91 -7.54 9.16 -14.66
C ILE A 91 -8.66 10.19 -14.89
N HIS A 92 -9.39 10.56 -13.84
CA HIS A 92 -10.47 11.59 -13.93
C HIS A 92 -9.96 13.02 -13.73
N SER A 93 -8.69 13.19 -13.42
CA SER A 93 -8.06 14.49 -13.16
C SER A 93 -7.04 14.90 -14.22
N VAL A 94 -6.71 14.02 -15.14
CA VAL A 94 -5.80 14.27 -16.27
C VAL A 94 -6.58 14.33 -17.60
N PRO A 95 -6.03 14.95 -18.66
CA PRO A 95 -6.66 14.94 -19.97
C PRO A 95 -6.92 13.52 -20.50
N ALA A 96 -8.03 13.32 -21.20
CA ALA A 96 -8.47 12.02 -21.67
C ALA A 96 -7.42 11.25 -22.53
N ASN A 97 -6.58 11.96 -23.26
CA ASN A 97 -5.50 11.37 -24.04
C ASN A 97 -4.23 11.05 -23.23
N LYS A 98 -4.24 11.32 -21.92
CA LYS A 98 -3.11 11.12 -21.01
C LYS A 98 -3.43 10.24 -19.80
N THR A 99 -4.56 9.56 -19.80
CA THR A 99 -5.00 8.70 -18.68
C THR A 99 -4.02 7.59 -18.36
N LEU A 100 -3.32 7.05 -19.37
CA LEU A 100 -2.27 6.03 -19.19
C LEU A 100 -0.98 6.57 -18.52
N GLN A 101 -0.90 7.88 -18.30
CA GLN A 101 0.24 8.56 -17.70
C GLN A 101 -0.15 9.21 -16.37
N ALA A 102 -1.33 8.94 -15.81
CA ALA A 102 -1.76 9.50 -14.55
C ALA A 102 -0.79 9.12 -13.43
N ALA A 103 -0.54 10.06 -12.51
CA ALA A 103 0.33 9.83 -11.37
C ALA A 103 -0.35 8.98 -10.30
N GLY A 104 -1.65 9.17 -10.07
CA GLY A 104 -2.45 8.49 -9.08
C GLY A 104 -3.27 7.34 -9.65
N GLY A 105 -3.66 6.42 -8.79
CA GLY A 105 -4.53 5.28 -9.06
C GLY A 105 -4.85 4.56 -7.76
N HIS A 106 -5.48 3.40 -7.86
CA HIS A 106 -5.76 2.59 -6.68
C HIS A 106 -4.49 1.93 -6.18
N THR A 107 -4.09 2.28 -4.97
CA THR A 107 -2.89 1.77 -4.31
C THR A 107 -3.12 1.67 -2.81
N GLN A 108 -2.49 0.68 -2.20
CA GLN A 108 -2.39 0.51 -0.75
C GLN A 108 -0.93 0.56 -0.29
N THR A 109 -0.08 1.15 -1.11
CA THR A 109 1.34 1.36 -0.82
C THR A 109 1.59 2.77 -0.33
N TRP A 110 2.03 2.89 0.89
CA TRP A 110 2.63 4.08 1.46
C TRP A 110 3.72 3.65 2.43
N GLU A 111 4.96 3.64 1.95
CA GLU A 111 6.11 3.08 2.66
C GLU A 111 7.26 4.06 2.71
N TYR A 112 7.84 4.22 3.90
CA TYR A 112 8.99 5.07 4.07
C TYR A 112 10.20 4.52 3.31
N ALA A 113 10.80 5.35 2.45
CA ALA A 113 11.93 4.96 1.62
C ALA A 113 13.28 5.03 2.33
N ASN A 114 13.30 5.38 3.61
CA ASN A 114 14.53 5.66 4.37
C ASN A 114 15.45 6.66 3.65
N ARG A 115 14.85 7.66 3.05
CA ARG A 115 15.52 8.77 2.37
C ARG A 115 14.92 10.09 2.81
N THR A 116 15.80 11.07 2.92
CA THR A 116 15.42 12.47 3.12
C THR A 116 16.09 13.27 2.03
N ASP A 117 15.31 14.08 1.33
CA ASP A 117 15.86 14.95 0.29
C ASP A 117 16.81 15.98 0.91
N SER A 118 18.05 15.95 0.49
CA SER A 118 19.11 16.81 1.05
C SER A 118 18.87 18.29 0.81
N TYR A 119 18.12 18.64 -0.23
CA TYR A 119 17.83 20.02 -0.59
C TYR A 119 16.64 20.59 0.18
N SER A 120 15.53 19.86 0.25
CA SER A 120 14.28 20.33 0.88
C SER A 120 14.06 19.82 2.30
N GLY A 121 14.82 18.83 2.75
CA GLY A 121 14.58 18.12 4.00
C GLY A 121 13.31 17.27 4.02
N ALA A 122 12.65 17.11 2.86
CA ALA A 122 11.44 16.30 2.76
C ALA A 122 11.75 14.81 2.84
N SER A 123 10.95 14.06 3.60
CA SER A 123 11.00 12.60 3.60
C SER A 123 10.50 12.04 2.27
N GLU A 124 11.09 10.92 1.85
CA GLU A 124 10.75 10.23 0.62
C GLU A 124 10.01 8.93 0.92
N TRP A 125 9.03 8.63 0.09
CA TRP A 125 8.06 7.54 0.29
C TRP A 125 7.77 6.82 -1.00
N PHE A 126 7.46 5.52 -0.90
CA PHE A 126 6.95 4.74 -2.02
C PHE A 126 5.44 4.78 -2.06
N ILE A 127 4.89 4.90 -3.27
CA ILE A 127 3.47 4.90 -3.58
C ILE A 127 3.24 4.27 -4.95
N GLY A 128 2.08 3.65 -5.16
CA GLY A 128 1.67 3.20 -6.48
C GLY A 128 1.47 4.37 -7.45
N THR A 129 1.70 4.11 -8.73
CA THR A 129 1.49 5.06 -9.83
C THR A 129 1.14 4.33 -11.12
N LYS A 130 0.70 5.06 -12.13
CA LYS A 130 0.31 4.56 -13.46
C LYS A 130 -0.81 3.52 -13.40
N PRO A 131 -2.08 3.99 -13.28
CA PRO A 131 -3.24 3.12 -13.16
C PRO A 131 -3.54 2.37 -14.46
N LYS A 132 -4.06 1.16 -14.28
CA LYS A 132 -4.60 0.32 -15.35
C LYS A 132 -5.91 -0.29 -14.88
N LYS A 133 -6.91 -0.31 -15.75
CA LYS A 133 -8.21 -0.88 -15.48
C LYS A 133 -8.11 -2.36 -15.13
N ASP A 134 -8.75 -2.76 -14.00
CA ASP A 134 -8.89 -4.17 -13.65
C ASP A 134 -9.83 -4.85 -14.66
N PRO A 135 -9.44 -5.98 -15.27
CA PRO A 135 -10.26 -6.67 -16.25
C PRO A 135 -11.55 -7.27 -15.65
N ASP A 136 -11.54 -7.65 -14.40
CA ASP A 136 -12.66 -8.29 -13.72
C ASP A 136 -13.52 -7.28 -12.92
N HIS A 137 -12.93 -6.13 -12.57
CA HIS A 137 -13.58 -5.05 -11.80
C HIS A 137 -13.41 -3.71 -12.51
N PRO A 138 -14.20 -3.44 -13.55
CA PRO A 138 -13.98 -2.29 -14.46
C PRO A 138 -14.01 -0.90 -13.84
N SER A 139 -14.52 -0.77 -12.63
CA SER A 139 -14.50 0.48 -11.85
C SER A 139 -13.20 0.72 -11.09
N ILE A 140 -12.33 -0.30 -10.99
CA ILE A 140 -11.07 -0.23 -10.27
C ILE A 140 -9.91 -0.05 -11.25
N TYR A 141 -9.02 0.89 -10.92
CA TYR A 141 -7.81 1.19 -11.69
C TYR A 141 -6.59 1.02 -10.78
N TRP A 142 -6.07 -0.20 -10.72
CA TRP A 142 -4.89 -0.52 -9.93
C TRP A 142 -3.64 0.12 -10.50
N ASP A 143 -2.81 0.66 -9.63
CA ASP A 143 -1.48 1.10 -10.01
C ASP A 143 -0.59 -0.07 -10.43
N THR A 144 0.20 0.14 -11.47
CA THR A 144 1.05 -0.88 -12.09
C THR A 144 2.55 -0.59 -11.97
N GLN A 145 2.90 0.56 -11.42
CA GLN A 145 4.27 0.98 -11.15
C GLN A 145 4.38 1.47 -9.70
N ILE A 146 5.59 1.50 -9.17
CA ILE A 146 5.89 2.05 -7.85
C ILE A 146 6.78 3.26 -8.04
N ALA A 147 6.30 4.42 -7.57
CA ALA A 147 7.05 5.66 -7.56
C ALA A 147 7.67 5.93 -6.20
N ARG A 148 8.74 6.71 -6.19
CA ARG A 148 9.27 7.34 -4.99
C ARG A 148 8.96 8.83 -5.03
N VAL A 149 8.21 9.32 -4.03
CA VAL A 149 7.76 10.70 -3.93
C VAL A 149 8.39 11.39 -2.73
N LYS A 150 8.61 12.70 -2.85
CA LYS A 150 8.97 13.54 -1.72
C LYS A 150 7.70 14.05 -1.09
N PHE A 151 7.56 13.91 0.23
CA PHE A 151 6.44 14.54 0.90
C PHE A 151 6.69 16.04 0.97
N SER A 152 6.08 16.73 0.03
CA SER A 152 5.99 18.19 -0.04
C SER A 152 4.52 18.52 -0.29
N LYS A 153 4.11 19.77 -0.09
CA LYS A 153 2.74 20.22 -0.38
C LYS A 153 2.47 20.29 -1.89
N ALA A 154 2.99 19.30 -2.65
CA ALA A 154 2.96 19.28 -4.09
C ALA A 154 1.85 18.39 -4.64
N GLU A 155 1.48 18.68 -5.86
CA GLU A 155 0.60 17.91 -6.69
C GLU A 155 1.42 17.32 -7.85
N TYR A 156 1.21 16.03 -8.12
CA TYR A 156 1.75 15.36 -9.30
C TYR A 156 0.60 14.96 -10.21
N LYS A 157 0.69 15.34 -11.49
CA LYS A 157 -0.31 14.99 -12.50
C LYS A 157 0.03 13.73 -13.26
N PHE A 158 1.31 13.57 -13.61
CA PHE A 158 1.77 12.49 -14.47
C PHE A 158 2.85 11.66 -13.79
N ASN A 159 2.82 10.34 -14.02
CA ASN A 159 3.84 9.43 -13.51
C ASN A 159 5.24 9.76 -14.03
N THR A 160 5.34 10.40 -15.19
CA THR A 160 6.61 10.86 -15.78
C THR A 160 7.28 11.99 -15.00
N GLN A 161 6.60 12.55 -14.00
CA GLN A 161 7.17 13.52 -13.07
C GLN A 161 7.90 12.87 -11.88
N LEU A 162 7.81 11.55 -11.77
CA LEU A 162 8.26 10.79 -10.59
C LEU A 162 9.32 9.75 -10.97
N PRO A 163 10.42 9.62 -10.19
CA PRO A 163 11.24 8.41 -10.27
C PRO A 163 10.39 7.21 -9.93
N ARG A 164 10.45 6.18 -10.75
CA ARG A 164 9.55 5.04 -10.63
C ARG A 164 10.15 3.75 -11.14
N ILE A 165 9.65 2.64 -10.63
CA ILE A 165 9.98 1.30 -11.09
C ILE A 165 8.87 0.83 -12.02
N SER A 166 9.22 0.42 -13.22
CA SER A 166 8.30 -0.07 -14.24
C SER A 166 8.54 -1.54 -14.57
N ASN A 167 7.58 -2.15 -15.29
CA ASN A 167 7.60 -3.57 -15.65
C ASN A 167 7.78 -4.47 -14.43
N LEU A 168 6.92 -4.28 -13.43
CA LEU A 168 6.95 -5.04 -12.18
C LEU A 168 6.67 -6.54 -12.36
N ASN A 169 6.06 -6.93 -13.50
CA ASN A 169 5.95 -8.31 -13.97
C ASN A 169 7.32 -8.99 -14.18
N GLN A 170 8.40 -8.21 -14.25
CA GLN A 170 9.78 -8.68 -14.41
C GLN A 170 10.56 -8.72 -13.10
N ALA A 171 9.95 -8.37 -11.98
CA ALA A 171 10.66 -8.22 -10.71
C ALA A 171 11.38 -9.50 -10.25
N GLY A 172 10.81 -10.67 -10.54
CA GLY A 172 11.40 -11.98 -10.23
C GLY A 172 12.10 -12.65 -11.40
N ARG A 173 12.45 -11.94 -12.49
CA ARG A 173 13.03 -12.54 -13.69
C ARG A 173 14.32 -13.31 -13.44
N LYS A 174 15.13 -12.88 -12.49
CA LYS A 174 16.36 -13.58 -12.09
C LYS A 174 16.10 -15.02 -11.64
N PHE A 175 14.93 -15.28 -11.09
CA PHE A 175 14.49 -16.58 -10.58
C PHE A 175 13.47 -17.28 -11.50
N GLY A 176 13.36 -16.83 -12.76
CA GLY A 176 12.45 -17.43 -13.74
C GLY A 176 10.97 -17.11 -13.52
N LEU A 177 10.66 -16.07 -12.78
CA LEU A 177 9.28 -15.70 -12.41
C LEU A 177 8.71 -14.49 -13.20
N ALA A 178 9.37 -14.10 -14.29
CA ALA A 178 8.83 -13.09 -15.18
C ALA A 178 7.60 -13.60 -15.93
N TYR A 179 6.65 -12.70 -16.17
CA TYR A 179 5.46 -12.97 -16.95
C TYR A 179 5.07 -11.77 -17.81
N SER A 180 4.10 -11.95 -18.71
CA SER A 180 3.67 -10.87 -19.63
C SER A 180 3.12 -9.67 -18.86
N GLY A 181 3.52 -8.46 -19.23
CA GLY A 181 2.99 -7.23 -18.68
C GLY A 181 1.49 -7.04 -18.89
N ASN A 182 0.92 -7.68 -19.94
CA ASN A 182 -0.52 -7.68 -20.17
C ASN A 182 -1.28 -8.47 -19.09
N ASP A 183 -0.62 -9.36 -18.39
CA ASP A 183 -1.22 -10.18 -17.33
C ASP A 183 -1.10 -9.54 -15.95
N LEU A 184 -0.33 -8.48 -15.80
CA LEU A 184 -0.23 -7.71 -14.56
C LEU A 184 -1.55 -6.99 -14.28
N VAL A 185 -2.18 -7.28 -13.15
CA VAL A 185 -3.42 -6.64 -12.71
C VAL A 185 -3.15 -5.62 -11.63
N ARG A 186 -2.39 -5.98 -10.60
CA ARG A 186 -2.15 -5.17 -9.40
C ARG A 186 -0.71 -5.27 -8.95
N SER A 187 -0.16 -4.16 -8.47
CA SER A 187 1.16 -4.11 -7.85
C SER A 187 1.14 -3.31 -6.55
N GLU A 188 1.90 -3.78 -5.59
CA GLU A 188 2.14 -3.12 -4.32
C GLU A 188 3.60 -3.28 -3.91
N ALA A 189 4.06 -2.45 -2.98
CA ALA A 189 5.37 -2.58 -2.37
C ALA A 189 5.29 -2.49 -0.85
N ALA A 190 6.27 -3.10 -0.19
CA ALA A 190 6.44 -3.03 1.25
C ALA A 190 7.92 -2.83 1.58
N VAL A 191 8.19 -2.14 2.68
CA VAL A 191 9.54 -1.94 3.23
C VAL A 191 9.59 -2.56 4.61
N SER A 192 10.63 -3.34 4.89
CA SER A 192 10.82 -3.93 6.22
C SER A 192 11.01 -2.84 7.28
N PRO A 193 10.69 -3.15 8.56
CA PRO A 193 10.50 -2.12 9.59
C PRO A 193 11.77 -1.40 10.03
N SER A 194 11.56 -0.28 10.73
CA SER A 194 12.63 0.40 11.47
C SER A 194 13.26 -0.55 12.51
N PRO A 195 14.50 -0.32 12.95
CA PRO A 195 15.36 0.80 12.53
C PRO A 195 16.11 0.57 11.23
N ASN A 196 16.15 -0.68 10.73
CA ASN A 196 17.07 -1.09 9.68
C ASN A 196 16.59 -0.75 8.28
N TYR A 197 15.25 -0.84 8.01
CA TYR A 197 14.67 -0.65 6.67
C TYR A 197 15.45 -1.41 5.58
N SER A 198 15.78 -2.68 5.83
CA SER A 198 16.73 -3.43 5.01
C SER A 198 16.19 -3.84 3.65
N TYR A 199 14.91 -4.21 3.60
CA TYR A 199 14.32 -4.89 2.45
C TYR A 199 13.19 -4.11 1.82
N PHE A 200 13.09 -4.29 0.51
CA PHE A 200 12.00 -3.81 -0.33
C PHE A 200 11.34 -5.01 -1.01
N LEU A 201 10.07 -5.20 -0.77
CA LEU A 201 9.25 -6.25 -1.36
C LEU A 201 8.38 -5.68 -2.47
N ILE A 202 8.42 -6.32 -3.64
CA ILE A 202 7.46 -6.07 -4.72
C ILE A 202 6.46 -7.21 -4.72
N VAL A 203 5.18 -6.89 -4.63
CA VAL A 203 4.07 -7.83 -4.76
C VAL A 203 3.30 -7.51 -6.02
N THR A 204 3.10 -8.50 -6.88
CA THR A 204 2.23 -8.36 -8.04
C THR A 204 1.22 -9.50 -8.09
N VAL A 205 0.06 -9.22 -8.67
CA VAL A 205 -1.00 -10.20 -8.91
C VAL A 205 -1.28 -10.22 -10.40
N ASP A 206 -1.32 -11.40 -11.00
CA ASP A 206 -1.65 -11.58 -12.39
C ASP A 206 -3.15 -11.89 -12.62
N LYS A 207 -3.55 -11.95 -13.87
CA LYS A 207 -4.94 -12.23 -14.28
C LYS A 207 -5.47 -13.58 -13.80
N SER A 208 -4.59 -14.53 -13.51
CA SER A 208 -4.99 -15.85 -12.98
C SER A 208 -5.17 -15.85 -11.46
N GLY A 209 -4.88 -14.75 -10.78
CA GLY A 209 -4.92 -14.66 -9.34
C GLY A 209 -3.66 -15.20 -8.65
N THR A 210 -2.58 -15.40 -9.39
CA THR A 210 -1.27 -15.76 -8.85
C THR A 210 -0.60 -14.53 -8.25
N GLY A 211 -0.12 -14.65 -7.03
CA GLY A 211 0.71 -13.63 -6.38
C GLY A 211 2.20 -13.91 -6.59
N TYR A 212 2.95 -12.88 -6.92
CA TYR A 212 4.41 -12.90 -7.10
C TYR A 212 5.07 -12.02 -6.06
N PHE A 213 6.10 -12.52 -5.40
CA PHE A 213 6.81 -11.84 -4.34
C PHE A 213 8.29 -11.79 -4.69
N SER A 214 8.84 -10.59 -4.79
CA SER A 214 10.24 -10.37 -5.18
C SER A 214 10.91 -9.43 -4.20
N LEU A 215 12.04 -9.86 -3.64
CA LEU A 215 12.76 -9.19 -2.56
C LEU A 215 14.04 -8.54 -3.08
N TYR A 216 14.23 -7.29 -2.68
CA TYR A 216 15.41 -6.48 -2.98
C TYR A 216 15.98 -5.88 -1.70
N ASN A 217 17.26 -5.52 -1.71
CA ASN A 217 17.77 -4.56 -0.74
C ASN A 217 17.15 -3.18 -1.01
N LEU A 218 16.66 -2.52 0.02
CA LEU A 218 16.09 -1.18 -0.13
C LEU A 218 17.12 -0.19 -0.69
N GLU A 219 18.37 -0.28 -0.28
CA GLU A 219 19.43 0.59 -0.77
C GLU A 219 19.66 0.45 -2.27
N ASP A 220 19.65 -0.78 -2.81
CA ASP A 220 19.78 -1.03 -4.24
C ASP A 220 18.63 -0.40 -5.03
N VAL A 221 17.42 -0.48 -4.51
CA VAL A 221 16.23 0.17 -5.10
C VAL A 221 16.37 1.68 -5.09
N ASN A 222 16.76 2.25 -3.96
CA ASN A 222 16.98 3.70 -3.85
C ASN A 222 18.07 4.20 -4.80
N ASN A 223 19.19 3.49 -4.89
CA ASN A 223 20.29 3.84 -5.79
C ASN A 223 19.84 3.78 -7.26
N ALA A 224 19.04 2.79 -7.64
CA ALA A 224 18.48 2.70 -8.99
C ALA A 224 17.56 3.89 -9.30
N LEU A 225 16.69 4.26 -8.37
CA LEU A 225 15.80 5.41 -8.53
C LEU A 225 16.56 6.74 -8.57
N ASP A 226 17.64 6.87 -7.80
CA ASP A 226 18.52 8.06 -7.84
C ASP A 226 19.16 8.24 -9.22
N ARG A 227 19.50 7.13 -9.91
CA ARG A 227 20.12 7.17 -11.26
C ARG A 227 19.20 7.73 -12.34
N VAL A 228 17.90 7.50 -12.23
CA VAL A 228 16.95 7.79 -13.32
C VAL A 228 16.30 9.18 -13.22
N GLY A 229 16.51 9.91 -12.14
CA GLY A 229 15.88 11.23 -11.95
C GLY A 229 14.35 11.12 -11.94
N THR A 230 13.69 11.66 -12.98
CA THR A 230 12.24 11.51 -13.19
C THR A 230 11.88 10.41 -14.19
N GLY A 231 12.87 9.60 -14.60
CA GLY A 231 12.67 8.46 -15.47
C GLY A 231 12.18 7.21 -14.74
N ASP A 232 12.22 6.10 -15.45
CA ASP A 232 11.83 4.80 -14.89
C ASP A 232 13.02 3.83 -14.80
N VAL A 233 13.04 3.07 -13.73
CA VAL A 233 13.85 1.87 -13.58
C VAL A 233 13.04 0.72 -14.21
N ASN A 234 13.33 0.41 -15.47
CA ASN A 234 12.62 -0.62 -16.20
C ASN A 234 13.18 -2.00 -15.86
N LEU A 235 12.47 -2.80 -15.09
CA LEU A 235 12.93 -4.10 -14.64
C LEU A 235 13.11 -5.14 -15.77
N LYS A 236 12.61 -4.84 -16.96
CA LYS A 236 12.88 -5.67 -18.13
C LYS A 236 14.34 -5.59 -18.58
N THR A 237 14.97 -4.45 -18.42
CA THR A 237 16.31 -4.14 -18.95
C THR A 237 17.29 -3.61 -17.92
N ASP A 238 16.82 -3.04 -16.82
CA ASP A 238 17.66 -2.45 -15.80
C ASP A 238 18.38 -3.51 -14.97
N THR A 239 19.61 -3.24 -14.60
CA THR A 239 20.44 -4.11 -13.77
C THR A 239 19.89 -4.33 -12.37
N LEU A 240 18.95 -3.48 -11.88
CA LEU A 240 18.29 -3.70 -10.61
C LEU A 240 17.63 -5.07 -10.55
N ALA A 241 17.02 -5.54 -11.64
CA ALA A 241 16.38 -6.85 -11.66
C ALA A 241 17.37 -8.02 -11.42
N ASP A 242 18.64 -7.83 -11.73
CA ASP A 242 19.71 -8.81 -11.45
C ASP A 242 20.13 -8.82 -9.97
N GLN A 243 19.77 -7.77 -9.23
CA GLN A 243 20.02 -7.62 -7.79
C GLN A 243 18.89 -8.19 -6.93
N CYS A 244 17.83 -8.77 -7.53
CA CYS A 244 16.79 -9.46 -6.79
C CYS A 244 17.40 -10.54 -5.89
N LEU A 245 17.12 -10.50 -4.60
CA LEU A 245 17.68 -11.40 -3.61
C LEU A 245 17.00 -12.76 -3.62
N LYS A 246 15.67 -12.74 -3.66
CA LYS A 246 14.80 -13.92 -3.62
C LYS A 246 13.48 -13.60 -4.31
N ALA A 247 12.84 -14.60 -4.87
CA ALA A 247 11.49 -14.49 -5.38
C ALA A 247 10.76 -15.81 -5.30
N PHE A 248 9.44 -15.75 -5.12
CA PHE A 248 8.55 -16.91 -5.21
C PHE A 248 7.16 -16.47 -5.64
N LYS A 249 6.34 -17.43 -6.00
CA LYS A 249 4.93 -17.19 -6.36
C LYS A 249 4.00 -18.12 -5.62
N ILE A 250 2.78 -17.67 -5.40
CA ILE A 250 1.68 -18.45 -4.85
C ILE A 250 0.55 -18.51 -5.89
N LYS A 251 0.37 -19.67 -6.48
CA LYS A 251 -0.77 -19.93 -7.37
C LYS A 251 -2.06 -19.93 -6.56
N GLY A 252 -3.07 -19.27 -7.08
CA GLY A 252 -4.37 -19.20 -6.40
C GLY A 252 -4.40 -18.32 -5.15
N LEU A 253 -3.47 -17.37 -5.00
CA LEU A 253 -3.43 -16.46 -3.86
C LEU A 253 -4.78 -15.74 -3.67
N VAL A 254 -5.35 -15.21 -4.74
CA VAL A 254 -6.65 -14.51 -4.72
C VAL A 254 -7.80 -15.42 -4.34
N LYS A 255 -7.71 -16.70 -4.66
CA LYS A 255 -8.72 -17.71 -4.27
C LYS A 255 -8.61 -18.07 -2.79
N GLU A 256 -7.39 -18.21 -2.27
CA GLU A 256 -7.15 -18.55 -0.86
C GLU A 256 -7.41 -17.35 0.06
N ILE A 257 -6.97 -16.16 -0.35
CA ILE A 257 -7.23 -14.90 0.34
C ILE A 257 -8.19 -14.09 -0.52
N THR A 258 -9.46 -14.19 -0.24
CA THR A 258 -10.55 -13.71 -1.11
C THR A 258 -10.61 -12.19 -1.31
N SER A 259 -9.97 -11.42 -0.45
CA SER A 259 -9.89 -9.96 -0.58
C SER A 259 -8.54 -9.51 -0.08
N LEU A 260 -7.62 -9.25 -1.01
CA LEU A 260 -6.29 -8.76 -0.71
C LEU A 260 -6.37 -7.26 -0.46
N GLN A 261 -6.01 -6.82 0.74
CA GLN A 261 -6.01 -5.40 1.10
C GLN A 261 -4.58 -4.88 1.23
N GLY A 262 -3.98 -4.92 2.39
CA GLY A 262 -2.63 -4.43 2.59
C GLY A 262 -1.57 -5.52 2.59
N TYR A 263 -0.32 -5.10 2.37
CA TYR A 263 0.85 -5.97 2.40
C TYR A 263 1.96 -5.32 3.22
N ASP A 264 2.68 -6.14 3.97
CA ASP A 264 3.91 -5.71 4.61
C ASP A 264 4.86 -6.90 4.81
N ILE A 265 6.07 -6.63 5.27
CA ILE A 265 7.13 -7.62 5.47
C ILE A 265 7.91 -7.29 6.75
N ASP A 266 8.31 -8.32 7.49
CA ASP A 266 9.21 -8.18 8.64
C ASP A 266 10.68 -8.48 8.27
N ASP A 267 11.59 -8.29 9.22
CA ASP A 267 13.03 -8.55 9.02
C ASP A 267 13.35 -10.04 8.87
N ASN A 268 12.45 -10.92 9.26
CA ASN A 268 12.57 -12.37 9.08
C ASN A 268 11.94 -12.86 7.78
N LEU A 269 11.55 -11.93 6.89
CA LEU A 269 10.94 -12.21 5.59
C LEU A 269 9.56 -12.86 5.69
N ASN A 270 8.86 -12.71 6.80
CA ASN A 270 7.44 -13.05 6.84
C ASN A 270 6.64 -11.95 6.16
N ILE A 271 5.73 -12.35 5.29
CA ILE A 271 4.83 -11.47 4.58
C ILE A 271 3.50 -11.44 5.31
N TYR A 272 2.95 -10.26 5.49
CA TYR A 272 1.67 -10.04 6.16
C TYR A 272 0.68 -9.45 5.16
N ILE A 273 -0.50 -10.07 5.09
CA ILE A 273 -1.57 -9.61 4.21
C ILE A 273 -2.81 -9.41 5.06
N SER A 274 -3.35 -8.20 5.04
CA SER A 274 -4.67 -7.92 5.61
C SER A 274 -5.76 -8.24 4.58
N SER A 275 -6.87 -8.76 5.06
CA SER A 275 -7.98 -9.16 4.22
C SER A 275 -9.32 -8.86 4.88
N GLU A 276 -10.14 -8.13 4.17
CA GLU A 276 -11.58 -7.99 4.42
C GLU A 276 -12.23 -7.50 3.14
N ALA A 277 -13.31 -8.13 2.73
CA ALA A 277 -14.14 -7.56 1.68
C ALA A 277 -14.96 -6.40 2.24
N HIS A 278 -15.28 -5.44 1.39
CA HIS A 278 -16.30 -4.45 1.70
C HIS A 278 -17.52 -5.17 2.33
N PRO A 279 -17.95 -4.80 3.52
CA PRO A 279 -19.06 -5.49 4.15
C PRO A 279 -20.32 -5.28 3.31
N ASP A 280 -20.64 -6.28 2.53
CA ASP A 280 -22.00 -6.44 2.07
C ASP A 280 -22.83 -6.79 3.31
N GLN A 281 -23.79 -5.98 3.64
CA GLN A 281 -24.60 -6.12 4.86
C GLN A 281 -25.30 -7.48 4.96
N THR A 282 -25.28 -8.28 3.91
CA THR A 282 -25.94 -9.58 3.82
C THR A 282 -25.00 -10.77 4.05
N ASP A 283 -23.68 -10.61 3.99
CA ASP A 283 -22.73 -11.71 4.13
C ASP A 283 -21.37 -11.36 4.76
N ILE A 284 -21.42 -10.95 6.02
CA ILE A 284 -20.23 -10.67 6.84
C ILE A 284 -19.40 -11.94 7.16
N TYR A 285 -19.92 -13.13 6.84
CA TYR A 285 -19.27 -14.40 7.19
C TYR A 285 -18.49 -15.04 6.04
N SER A 286 -18.78 -14.69 4.79
CA SER A 286 -18.10 -15.29 3.63
C SER A 286 -16.70 -14.77 3.40
N LYS A 287 -16.39 -13.57 3.90
CA LYS A 287 -15.10 -12.91 3.76
C LYS A 287 -14.67 -12.31 5.09
N PRO A 288 -14.26 -13.16 6.05
CA PRO A 288 -13.96 -12.72 7.40
C PRO A 288 -12.74 -11.80 7.42
N ARG A 289 -12.77 -10.84 8.33
CA ARG A 289 -11.64 -9.99 8.67
C ARG A 289 -10.50 -10.85 9.21
N LYS A 290 -9.35 -10.78 8.56
CA LYS A 290 -8.19 -11.58 8.96
C LYS A 290 -6.87 -10.93 8.58
N ILE A 291 -5.81 -11.36 9.25
CA ILE A 291 -4.43 -11.11 8.86
C ILE A 291 -3.79 -12.45 8.60
N VAL A 292 -3.13 -12.58 7.45
CA VAL A 292 -2.41 -13.78 7.05
C VAL A 292 -0.91 -13.49 7.13
N LYS A 293 -0.18 -14.30 7.89
CA LYS A 293 1.27 -14.29 7.95
C LYS A 293 1.81 -15.44 7.11
N ILE A 294 2.57 -15.12 6.09
CA ILE A 294 3.13 -16.06 5.13
C ILE A 294 4.65 -16.08 5.32
N PRO A 295 5.22 -17.16 5.90
CA PRO A 295 6.66 -17.35 5.88
C PRO A 295 7.20 -17.36 4.45
N TRP A 296 8.42 -16.90 4.25
CA TRP A 296 9.00 -16.86 2.91
C TRP A 296 8.97 -18.23 2.23
N GLU A 297 8.49 -18.29 1.00
CA GLU A 297 8.29 -19.51 0.20
C GLU A 297 7.20 -20.48 0.70
N ALA A 298 6.42 -20.12 1.70
CA ALA A 298 5.27 -20.91 2.12
C ALA A 298 4.13 -20.78 1.09
N THR A 299 4.06 -21.69 0.14
CA THR A 299 3.15 -21.63 -1.00
C THR A 299 1.77 -22.24 -0.72
N GLU A 300 1.66 -23.04 0.33
CA GLU A 300 0.43 -23.72 0.73
C GLU A 300 -0.23 -23.00 1.92
N ALA A 301 -1.54 -22.82 1.85
CA ALA A 301 -2.28 -22.13 2.91
C ALA A 301 -2.14 -22.81 4.29
N SER A 302 -1.89 -24.10 4.32
CA SER A 302 -1.64 -24.86 5.56
C SER A 302 -0.34 -24.48 6.28
N GLU A 303 0.56 -23.78 5.59
CA GLU A 303 1.82 -23.30 6.15
C GLU A 303 1.74 -21.86 6.70
N TRP A 304 0.57 -21.23 6.55
CA TRP A 304 0.36 -19.83 6.96
C TRP A 304 -0.24 -19.75 8.36
N ASP A 305 0.12 -18.69 9.07
CA ASP A 305 -0.59 -18.31 10.28
C ASP A 305 -1.73 -17.37 9.93
N ILE A 306 -2.94 -17.69 10.33
CA ILE A 306 -4.14 -16.90 10.07
C ILE A 306 -4.72 -16.41 11.39
N ILE A 307 -4.82 -15.10 11.54
CA ILE A 307 -5.45 -14.46 12.68
C ILE A 307 -6.81 -13.92 12.25
N ARG A 308 -7.86 -14.46 12.84
CA ARG A 308 -9.23 -14.02 12.59
C ARG A 308 -9.62 -12.92 13.56
N LEU A 309 -10.18 -11.85 13.03
CA LEU A 309 -10.59 -10.66 13.78
C LEU A 309 -12.08 -10.33 13.59
N ASP A 310 -12.83 -11.24 12.99
CA ASP A 310 -14.26 -11.10 12.71
C ASP A 310 -15.12 -10.94 13.98
N ASN A 311 -14.67 -11.46 15.13
CA ASN A 311 -15.37 -11.37 16.41
C ASN A 311 -14.90 -10.23 17.31
N SER A 312 -14.07 -9.32 16.80
CA SER A 312 -13.59 -8.21 17.59
C SER A 312 -14.61 -7.07 17.66
N PHE A 313 -15.30 -6.94 18.79
CA PHE A 313 -16.23 -5.82 19.02
C PHE A 313 -15.57 -4.45 18.89
N LYS A 314 -14.27 -4.37 19.14
CA LYS A 314 -13.52 -3.12 19.05
C LYS A 314 -13.24 -2.68 17.61
N LEU A 315 -13.31 -3.61 16.66
CA LEU A 315 -13.14 -3.35 15.23
C LEU A 315 -14.48 -3.18 14.51
N ASN A 316 -15.59 -3.42 15.21
CA ASN A 316 -16.92 -3.24 14.69
C ASN A 316 -17.57 -2.05 15.38
N GLU A 317 -17.85 -1.00 14.65
CA GLU A 317 -18.60 0.14 15.18
C GLU A 317 -20.06 0.04 14.74
N SER A 318 -20.96 0.13 15.73
CA SER A 318 -22.40 -0.07 15.47
C SER A 318 -22.94 0.96 14.48
N GLY A 319 -23.59 0.46 13.44
CA GLY A 319 -24.18 1.29 12.39
C GLY A 319 -23.22 1.66 11.26
N TYR A 320 -22.00 1.10 11.27
CA TYR A 320 -20.95 1.49 10.34
C TYR A 320 -20.32 0.30 9.64
N ALA A 321 -20.06 0.46 8.35
CA ALA A 321 -19.25 -0.47 7.59
C ALA A 321 -17.77 -0.27 7.95
N THR A 322 -17.09 -1.33 8.32
CA THR A 322 -15.64 -1.32 8.60
C THR A 322 -14.92 -2.15 7.58
N GLU A 323 -13.75 -1.72 7.17
CA GLU A 323 -12.94 -2.39 6.17
C GLU A 323 -11.47 -2.38 6.58
N PHE A 324 -10.84 -3.56 6.60
CA PHE A 324 -9.41 -3.68 6.78
C PHE A 324 -8.71 -3.35 5.47
N GLU A 325 -7.79 -2.39 5.56
CA GLU A 325 -6.99 -1.95 4.44
C GLU A 325 -5.50 -2.20 4.70
N GLY A 326 -4.68 -1.17 4.62
CA GLY A 326 -3.25 -1.28 4.79
C GLY A 326 -2.80 -1.88 6.13
N ILE A 327 -1.62 -2.46 6.13
CA ILE A 327 -0.96 -3.06 7.29
C ILE A 327 0.47 -2.53 7.40
N GLN A 328 0.90 -2.24 8.60
CA GLN A 328 2.28 -1.85 8.91
C GLN A 328 2.86 -2.75 9.99
N VAL A 329 4.00 -3.35 9.71
CA VAL A 329 4.78 -4.13 10.67
C VAL A 329 5.78 -3.20 11.34
N ASN A 330 5.81 -3.24 12.67
CA ASN A 330 6.83 -2.56 13.45
C ASN A 330 7.76 -3.59 14.11
N SER A 331 9.04 -3.23 14.23
CA SER A 331 9.96 -4.03 15.02
C SER A 331 9.60 -3.94 16.51
N GLU A 332 9.76 -5.04 17.22
CA GLU A 332 9.74 -5.01 18.67
C GLU A 332 10.97 -4.22 19.16
N ASN A 333 10.75 -3.26 20.05
CA ASN A 333 11.79 -2.63 20.85
C ASN A 333 11.92 -3.36 22.18
#